data_b4c62ca09b5cd41b305ae3bb02a4242c
#
_entry.id   b4c62ca09b5cd41b305ae3bb02a4242c
#
_cell.length_a   1.000
_cell.length_b   1.000
_cell.length_c   1.000
_cell.angle_alpha   90.00
_cell.angle_beta   90.00
_cell.angle_gamma   90.00
#
_symmetry.space_group_name_H-M   'P 1'
#
loop_
_entity.id
_entity.type
_entity.pdbx_description
1 polymer ?
#
loop_
_entity_poly.entity_id
_entity_poly.type
_entity_poly.pdbx_seq_one_letter_code
_entity_poly.pdbx_strand_id
1 'polypeptide(L)'
;MPQGTGSSIEHDEAEENEELYVVLQGRAVFELDGERVDAPAGTLVFAHPGVKRTAFAEKPETTIIALGGTPGKAYEPDGWELWSPLNPLYQAGEYAEVADRGRVLVEAHPQYPTLFYNVACCESLAGRTADAVEHLRRAIDMSERSRALAEEDSDFDPIRDEPAFKELIGL
;
A
#
# COMPACT_ATOMS: atom_id res chain seq x y z
N MET A 1 -6.36 31.37 -10.18
CA MET A 1 -6.22 29.98 -10.67
C MET A 1 -6.62 29.07 -9.52
N PRO A 2 -7.77 28.39 -9.57
CA PRO A 2 -8.08 27.43 -8.51
C PRO A 2 -7.19 26.20 -8.70
N GLN A 3 -6.47 25.85 -7.64
CA GLN A 3 -5.71 24.61 -7.57
C GLN A 3 -6.71 23.45 -7.48
N GLY A 4 -6.74 22.62 -8.52
CA GLY A 4 -7.52 21.41 -8.53
C GLY A 4 -6.97 20.44 -7.48
N THR A 5 -7.82 20.01 -6.57
CA THR A 5 -7.57 18.91 -5.65
C THR A 5 -7.69 17.59 -6.41
N GLY A 6 -6.80 17.36 -7.36
CA GLY A 6 -6.66 16.08 -8.03
C GLY A 6 -5.75 15.20 -7.17
N SER A 7 -6.22 14.04 -6.74
CA SER A 7 -5.37 13.01 -6.18
C SER A 7 -4.40 12.55 -7.27
N SER A 8 -3.11 12.81 -7.09
CA SER A 8 -2.06 12.22 -7.92
C SER A 8 -1.68 10.88 -7.28
N ILE A 9 -1.67 9.84 -8.08
CA ILE A 9 -1.07 8.56 -7.69
C ILE A 9 0.31 8.54 -8.31
N GLU A 10 1.33 8.84 -7.52
CA GLU A 10 2.73 8.72 -7.92
C GLU A 10 3.21 7.33 -7.50
N HIS A 11 3.49 6.48 -8.48
CA HIS A 11 4.09 5.16 -8.24
C HIS A 11 5.55 5.20 -8.69
N ASP A 12 6.47 5.13 -7.72
CA ASP A 12 7.83 4.69 -7.95
C ASP A 12 7.82 3.15 -8.03
N GLU A 13 7.25 2.63 -9.12
CA GLU A 13 7.21 1.19 -9.37
C GLU A 13 8.61 0.67 -9.72
N ALA A 14 8.87 -0.57 -9.30
CA ALA A 14 10.12 -1.24 -9.63
C ALA A 14 10.38 -1.17 -11.14
N GLU A 15 11.62 -0.85 -11.54
CA GLU A 15 12.04 -0.68 -12.93
C GLU A 15 11.70 -1.86 -13.86
N GLU A 16 11.28 -3.01 -13.29
CA GLU A 16 11.01 -4.25 -13.99
C GLU A 16 9.52 -4.47 -14.36
N ASN A 17 8.59 -3.66 -13.84
CA ASN A 17 7.16 -3.86 -14.05
C ASN A 17 6.63 -3.11 -15.29
N GLU A 18 5.80 -3.79 -16.06
CA GLU A 18 4.92 -3.16 -17.06
C GLU A 18 3.52 -2.94 -16.49
N GLU A 19 2.82 -1.93 -17.00
CA GLU A 19 1.46 -1.62 -16.55
C GLU A 19 0.54 -1.28 -17.71
N LEU A 20 -0.68 -1.79 -17.62
CA LEU A 20 -1.80 -1.40 -18.48
C LEU A 20 -2.82 -0.63 -17.66
N TYR A 21 -3.10 0.59 -18.08
CA TYR A 21 -4.17 1.41 -17.53
C TYR A 21 -5.36 1.44 -18.45
N VAL A 22 -6.56 1.36 -17.90
CA VAL A 22 -7.82 1.47 -18.62
C VAL A 22 -8.66 2.56 -17.98
N VAL A 23 -8.93 3.65 -18.69
CA VAL A 23 -9.83 4.71 -18.21
C VAL A 23 -11.26 4.25 -18.46
N LEU A 24 -11.97 3.83 -17.42
CA LEU A 24 -13.34 3.34 -17.52
C LEU A 24 -14.35 4.49 -17.64
N GLN A 25 -14.12 5.57 -16.88
CA GLN A 25 -15.02 6.69 -16.79
C GLN A 25 -14.24 7.99 -16.58
N GLY A 26 -14.81 9.11 -17.02
CA GLY A 26 -14.24 10.43 -16.85
C GLY A 26 -13.14 10.75 -17.85
N ARG A 27 -12.07 11.39 -17.37
CA ARG A 27 -10.91 11.79 -18.18
C ARG A 27 -9.67 11.84 -17.27
N ALA A 28 -8.62 11.20 -17.71
CA ALA A 28 -7.31 11.24 -17.09
C ALA A 28 -6.28 11.89 -18.02
N VAL A 29 -5.17 12.30 -17.45
CA VAL A 29 -3.94 12.63 -18.17
C VAL A 29 -2.84 11.79 -17.55
N PHE A 30 -2.10 11.11 -18.40
CA PHE A 30 -0.89 10.41 -18.00
C PHE A 30 0.33 11.26 -18.37
N GLU A 31 1.34 11.20 -17.54
CA GLU A 31 2.68 11.69 -17.82
C GLU A 31 3.63 10.49 -17.86
N LEU A 32 4.18 10.19 -19.03
CA LEU A 32 5.07 9.07 -19.29
C LEU A 32 6.44 9.61 -19.72
N ASP A 33 7.47 9.47 -18.88
CA ASP A 33 8.81 10.06 -19.10
C ASP A 33 8.77 11.57 -19.48
N GLY A 34 7.79 12.30 -18.90
CA GLY A 34 7.57 13.72 -19.19
C GLY A 34 6.71 14.00 -20.43
N GLU A 35 6.29 12.99 -21.19
CA GLU A 35 5.34 13.12 -22.28
C GLU A 35 3.91 13.04 -21.74
N ARG A 36 3.09 14.02 -22.10
CA ARG A 36 1.70 14.11 -21.64
C ARG A 36 0.74 13.43 -22.60
N VAL A 37 -0.01 12.46 -22.11
CA VAL A 37 -0.99 11.67 -22.85
C VAL A 37 -2.40 11.96 -22.32
N ASP A 38 -3.26 12.52 -23.18
CA ASP A 38 -4.67 12.74 -22.87
C ASP A 38 -5.46 11.44 -23.01
N ALA A 39 -6.21 11.08 -21.97
CA ALA A 39 -6.85 9.78 -21.85
C ALA A 39 -8.33 9.91 -21.43
N PRO A 40 -9.26 10.16 -22.38
CA PRO A 40 -10.69 10.07 -22.12
C PRO A 40 -11.12 8.62 -21.82
N ALA A 41 -12.36 8.46 -21.32
CA ALA A 41 -12.96 7.14 -21.10
C ALA A 41 -12.83 6.24 -22.34
N GLY A 42 -12.45 4.99 -22.15
CA GLY A 42 -12.15 4.01 -23.19
C GLY A 42 -10.69 4.00 -23.65
N THR A 43 -9.83 4.89 -23.14
CA THR A 43 -8.40 4.89 -23.47
C THR A 43 -7.67 3.79 -22.69
N LEU A 44 -6.80 3.07 -23.39
CA LEU A 44 -5.83 2.17 -22.83
C LEU A 44 -4.44 2.82 -22.93
N VAL A 45 -3.71 2.85 -21.83
CA VAL A 45 -2.33 3.35 -21.77
C VAL A 45 -1.45 2.20 -21.28
N PHE A 46 -0.44 1.85 -22.06
CA PHE A 46 0.50 0.81 -21.70
C PHE A 46 1.88 1.44 -21.42
N ALA A 47 2.40 1.19 -20.24
CA ALA A 47 3.74 1.63 -19.83
C ALA A 47 4.68 0.41 -19.76
N HIS A 48 5.77 0.47 -20.50
CA HIS A 48 6.83 -0.53 -20.45
C HIS A 48 7.62 -0.44 -19.14
N PRO A 49 8.36 -1.49 -18.76
CA PRO A 49 9.33 -1.42 -17.66
C PRO A 49 10.27 -0.22 -17.83
N GLY A 50 10.59 0.43 -16.69
CA GLY A 50 11.50 1.60 -16.65
C GLY A 50 10.88 2.93 -17.07
N VAL A 51 9.65 2.97 -17.59
CA VAL A 51 8.96 4.22 -17.91
C VAL A 51 8.43 4.86 -16.63
N LYS A 52 8.88 6.08 -16.32
CA LYS A 52 8.29 6.90 -15.25
C LYS A 52 6.88 7.30 -15.64
N ARG A 53 5.93 7.08 -14.74
CA ARG A 53 4.51 7.29 -15.02
C ARG A 53 3.75 7.89 -13.86
N THR A 54 2.89 8.84 -14.16
CA THR A 54 1.95 9.45 -13.21
C THR A 54 0.60 9.61 -13.90
N ALA A 55 -0.48 9.31 -13.18
CA ALA A 55 -1.84 9.49 -13.65
C ALA A 55 -2.55 10.60 -12.87
N PHE A 56 -3.20 11.51 -13.56
CA PHE A 56 -3.98 12.60 -12.98
C PHE A 56 -5.44 12.50 -13.42
N ALA A 57 -6.37 12.50 -12.47
CA ALA A 57 -7.78 12.63 -12.74
C ALA A 57 -8.11 14.08 -13.09
N GLU A 58 -8.54 14.36 -14.34
CA GLU A 58 -8.93 15.73 -14.74
C GLU A 58 -10.39 16.06 -14.40
N LYS A 59 -11.21 15.05 -14.14
CA LYS A 59 -12.62 15.23 -13.77
C LYS A 59 -12.94 14.48 -12.49
N PRO A 60 -13.89 15.00 -11.69
CA PRO A 60 -14.49 14.20 -10.61
C PRO A 60 -15.02 12.87 -11.18
N GLU A 61 -15.01 11.82 -10.34
CA GLU A 61 -15.50 10.48 -10.69
C GLU A 61 -14.71 9.79 -11.83
N THR A 62 -13.49 10.25 -12.15
CA THR A 62 -12.61 9.52 -13.07
C THR A 62 -12.23 8.19 -12.43
N THR A 63 -12.47 7.10 -13.17
CA THR A 63 -12.14 5.74 -12.74
C THR A 63 -11.11 5.16 -13.69
N ILE A 64 -9.98 4.73 -13.14
CA ILE A 64 -8.88 4.08 -13.85
C ILE A 64 -8.68 2.71 -13.24
N ILE A 65 -8.60 1.67 -14.07
CA ILE A 65 -8.07 0.35 -13.68
C ILE A 65 -6.59 0.36 -14.04
N ALA A 66 -5.75 -0.04 -13.10
CA ALA A 66 -4.34 -0.33 -13.32
C ALA A 66 -4.09 -1.84 -13.14
N LEU A 67 -3.39 -2.43 -14.09
CA LEU A 67 -2.97 -3.84 -14.09
C LEU A 67 -1.47 -3.87 -14.33
N GLY A 68 -0.70 -4.30 -13.34
CA GLY A 68 0.75 -4.34 -13.40
C GLY A 68 1.31 -5.74 -13.23
N GLY A 69 2.54 -5.95 -13.70
CA GLY A 69 3.26 -7.19 -13.50
C GLY A 69 4.63 -7.19 -14.17
N THR A 70 5.46 -8.15 -13.79
CA THR A 70 6.77 -8.35 -14.43
C THR A 70 6.61 -9.18 -15.69
N PRO A 71 7.10 -8.71 -16.86
CA PRO A 71 6.99 -9.45 -18.12
C PRO A 71 7.51 -10.88 -18.00
N GLY A 72 6.71 -11.83 -18.47
CA GLY A 72 7.09 -13.26 -18.50
C GLY A 72 7.01 -13.98 -17.17
N LYS A 73 6.62 -13.31 -16.08
CA LYS A 73 6.33 -13.93 -14.79
C LYS A 73 4.82 -14.12 -14.61
N ALA A 74 4.43 -15.17 -13.88
CA ALA A 74 3.05 -15.29 -13.43
C ALA A 74 2.75 -14.14 -12.46
N TYR A 75 1.50 -13.65 -12.51
CA TYR A 75 1.05 -12.66 -11.54
C TYR A 75 1.08 -13.26 -10.13
N GLU A 76 1.71 -12.53 -9.22
CA GLU A 76 1.69 -12.79 -7.79
C GLU A 76 1.19 -11.53 -7.10
N PRO A 77 0.10 -11.59 -6.30
CA PRO A 77 -0.40 -10.43 -5.60
C PRO A 77 0.65 -9.95 -4.58
N ASP A 78 0.82 -8.67 -4.47
CA ASP A 78 1.70 -8.09 -3.46
C ASP A 78 1.04 -8.06 -2.06
N GLY A 79 1.81 -7.67 -1.04
CA GLY A 79 1.31 -7.63 0.33
C GLY A 79 0.17 -6.62 0.52
N TRP A 80 0.15 -5.53 -0.25
CA TRP A 80 -0.92 -4.53 -0.17
C TRP A 80 -2.22 -5.04 -0.80
N GLU A 81 -2.14 -5.70 -1.95
CA GLU A 81 -3.30 -6.31 -2.61
C GLU A 81 -3.94 -7.39 -1.74
N LEU A 82 -3.11 -8.24 -1.10
CA LEU A 82 -3.58 -9.26 -0.15
C LEU A 82 -4.27 -8.64 1.06
N TRP A 83 -3.78 -7.47 1.52
CA TRP A 83 -4.34 -6.76 2.67
C TRP A 83 -5.60 -5.98 2.35
N SER A 84 -5.73 -5.46 1.12
CA SER A 84 -6.79 -4.51 0.73
C SER A 84 -8.22 -4.95 1.06
N PRO A 85 -8.60 -6.26 1.00
CA PRO A 85 -9.92 -6.72 1.41
C PRO A 85 -10.25 -6.49 2.88
N LEU A 86 -9.26 -6.25 3.74
CA LEU A 86 -9.44 -5.97 5.16
C LEU A 86 -9.66 -4.48 5.46
N ASN A 87 -9.35 -3.59 4.51
CA ASN A 87 -9.49 -2.15 4.70
C ASN A 87 -10.88 -1.68 5.14
N PRO A 88 -12.01 -2.21 4.64
CA PRO A 88 -13.33 -1.81 5.13
C PRO A 88 -13.54 -2.07 6.63
N LEU A 89 -13.01 -3.17 7.17
CA LEU A 89 -13.06 -3.48 8.60
C LEU A 89 -12.14 -2.55 9.40
N TYR A 90 -10.94 -2.27 8.89
CA TYR A 90 -10.04 -1.30 9.50
C TYR A 90 -10.68 0.08 9.59
N GLN A 91 -11.30 0.56 8.52
CA GLN A 91 -12.04 1.84 8.49
C GLN A 91 -13.25 1.87 9.45
N ALA A 92 -13.84 0.71 9.73
CA ALA A 92 -14.92 0.56 10.70
C ALA A 92 -14.41 0.49 12.17
N GLY A 93 -13.08 0.45 12.39
CA GLY A 93 -12.49 0.32 13.73
C GLY A 93 -12.51 -1.11 14.30
N GLU A 94 -12.82 -2.11 13.47
CA GLU A 94 -12.91 -3.53 13.87
C GLU A 94 -11.51 -4.18 13.96
N TYR A 95 -10.57 -3.51 14.63
CA TYR A 95 -9.15 -3.85 14.62
C TYR A 95 -8.84 -5.28 15.09
N ALA A 96 -9.58 -5.79 16.08
CA ALA A 96 -9.39 -7.15 16.56
C ALA A 96 -9.70 -8.20 15.49
N GLU A 97 -10.79 -8.01 14.73
CA GLU A 97 -11.17 -8.88 13.62
C GLU A 97 -10.16 -8.77 12.47
N VAL A 98 -9.70 -7.54 12.17
CA VAL A 98 -8.66 -7.32 11.14
C VAL A 98 -7.37 -8.04 11.52
N ALA A 99 -6.93 -7.93 12.78
CA ALA A 99 -5.74 -8.62 13.26
C ALA A 99 -5.87 -10.15 13.14
N ASP A 100 -7.02 -10.72 13.53
CA ASP A 100 -7.26 -12.17 13.45
C ASP A 100 -7.23 -12.67 11.99
N ARG A 101 -7.84 -11.95 11.06
CA ARG A 101 -7.80 -12.29 9.62
C ARG A 101 -6.40 -12.04 9.02
N GLY A 102 -5.73 -10.97 9.44
CA GLY A 102 -4.37 -10.64 9.02
C GLY A 102 -3.36 -11.72 9.41
N ARG A 103 -3.51 -12.36 10.59
CA ARG A 103 -2.68 -13.50 11.01
C ARG A 103 -2.77 -14.67 10.02
N VAL A 104 -3.95 -14.93 9.47
CA VAL A 104 -4.11 -15.96 8.43
C VAL A 104 -3.35 -15.59 7.16
N LEU A 105 -3.33 -14.30 6.80
CA LEU A 105 -2.55 -13.83 5.64
C LEU A 105 -1.04 -13.97 5.85
N VAL A 106 -0.50 -13.60 7.03
CA VAL A 106 0.94 -13.75 7.29
C VAL A 106 1.39 -15.21 7.35
N GLU A 107 0.51 -16.13 7.78
CA GLU A 107 0.79 -17.57 7.73
C GLU A 107 0.84 -18.10 6.29
N ALA A 108 -0.09 -17.63 5.45
CA ALA A 108 -0.18 -18.05 4.04
C ALA A 108 0.89 -17.38 3.15
N HIS A 109 1.32 -16.16 3.49
CA HIS A 109 2.20 -15.32 2.69
C HIS A 109 3.34 -14.71 3.54
N PRO A 110 4.19 -15.54 4.16
CA PRO A 110 5.21 -15.08 5.12
C PRO A 110 6.35 -14.28 4.50
N GLN A 111 6.40 -14.14 3.16
CA GLN A 111 7.42 -13.39 2.45
C GLN A 111 7.18 -11.88 2.41
N TYR A 112 6.00 -11.39 2.84
CA TYR A 112 5.64 -9.97 2.74
C TYR A 112 5.75 -9.23 4.08
N PRO A 113 6.78 -8.39 4.29
CA PRO A 113 6.93 -7.62 5.54
C PRO A 113 5.75 -6.68 5.79
N THR A 114 5.11 -6.16 4.75
CA THR A 114 3.93 -5.29 4.86
C THR A 114 2.76 -5.95 5.57
N LEU A 115 2.55 -7.26 5.38
CA LEU A 115 1.48 -7.98 6.08
C LEU A 115 1.74 -8.03 7.59
N PHE A 116 2.97 -8.35 7.99
CA PHE A 116 3.36 -8.37 9.41
C PHE A 116 3.23 -6.98 10.04
N TYR A 117 3.64 -5.94 9.31
CA TYR A 117 3.50 -4.55 9.75
C TYR A 117 2.03 -4.18 9.99
N ASN A 118 1.15 -4.43 9.02
CA ASN A 118 -0.26 -4.10 9.12
C ASN A 118 -0.98 -4.89 10.22
N VAL A 119 -0.60 -6.17 10.44
CA VAL A 119 -1.10 -6.95 11.58
C VAL A 119 -0.68 -6.30 12.88
N ALA A 120 0.59 -5.89 13.02
CA ALA A 120 1.10 -5.23 14.22
C ALA A 120 0.34 -3.92 14.52
N CYS A 121 0.05 -3.10 13.50
CA CYS A 121 -0.79 -1.90 13.64
C CYS A 121 -2.16 -2.25 14.24
N CYS A 122 -2.86 -3.23 13.66
CA CYS A 122 -4.19 -3.61 14.13
C CYS A 122 -4.15 -4.24 15.53
N GLU A 123 -3.12 -5.00 15.87
CA GLU A 123 -2.93 -5.56 17.22
C GLU A 123 -2.65 -4.47 18.26
N SER A 124 -1.86 -3.46 17.90
CA SER A 124 -1.65 -2.28 18.76
C SER A 124 -2.97 -1.58 19.05
N LEU A 125 -3.74 -1.25 18.00
CA LEU A 125 -5.05 -0.60 18.14
C LEU A 125 -6.08 -1.46 18.90
N ALA A 126 -5.95 -2.79 18.82
CA ALA A 126 -6.78 -3.74 19.56
C ALA A 126 -6.30 -3.99 21.01
N GLY A 127 -5.22 -3.34 21.47
CA GLY A 127 -4.65 -3.51 22.81
C GLY A 127 -3.89 -4.83 23.01
N ARG A 128 -3.47 -5.49 21.93
CA ARG A 128 -2.70 -6.75 21.95
C ARG A 128 -1.19 -6.46 21.89
N THR A 129 -0.69 -5.73 22.90
CA THR A 129 0.68 -5.17 22.93
C THR A 129 1.77 -6.18 22.61
N ALA A 130 1.76 -7.34 23.24
CA ALA A 130 2.82 -8.34 23.06
C ALA A 130 2.84 -8.90 21.63
N ASP A 131 1.68 -9.17 21.07
CA ASP A 131 1.51 -9.66 19.70
C ASP A 131 1.97 -8.60 18.69
N ALA A 132 1.56 -7.33 18.90
CA ALA A 132 1.95 -6.20 18.07
C ALA A 132 3.48 -6.03 17.99
N VAL A 133 4.16 -6.10 19.13
CA VAL A 133 5.63 -6.01 19.19
C VAL A 133 6.28 -7.18 18.45
N GLU A 134 5.75 -8.39 18.57
CA GLU A 134 6.31 -9.57 17.91
C GLU A 134 6.14 -9.49 16.38
N HIS A 135 4.94 -9.11 15.89
CA HIS A 135 4.72 -8.96 14.46
C HIS A 135 5.52 -7.78 13.88
N LEU A 136 5.62 -6.66 14.61
CA LEU A 136 6.46 -5.54 14.18
C LEU A 136 7.94 -5.92 14.10
N ARG A 137 8.46 -6.69 15.07
CA ARG A 137 9.82 -7.22 15.03
C ARG A 137 10.05 -8.01 13.75
N ARG A 138 9.12 -8.90 13.42
CA ARG A 138 9.18 -9.69 12.20
C ARG A 138 9.21 -8.83 10.94
N ALA A 139 8.36 -7.78 10.89
CA ALA A 139 8.37 -6.83 9.79
C ALA A 139 9.71 -6.10 9.64
N ILE A 140 10.32 -5.69 10.76
CA ILE A 140 11.63 -5.01 10.79
C ILE A 140 12.75 -5.96 10.38
N ASP A 141 12.77 -7.20 10.87
CA ASP A 141 13.76 -8.21 10.48
C ASP A 141 13.76 -8.48 8.97
N MET A 142 12.60 -8.34 8.33
CA MET A 142 12.45 -8.53 6.89
C MET A 142 12.71 -7.24 6.10
N SER A 143 12.43 -6.07 6.69
CA SER A 143 12.59 -4.76 6.06
C SER A 143 12.85 -3.68 7.10
N GLU A 144 14.07 -3.15 7.14
CA GLU A 144 14.44 -2.05 8.05
C GLU A 144 13.59 -0.80 7.87
N ARG A 145 13.00 -0.60 6.70
CA ARG A 145 12.03 0.48 6.45
C ARG A 145 10.85 0.44 7.43
N SER A 146 10.44 -0.74 7.88
CA SER A 146 9.34 -0.91 8.84
C SER A 146 9.62 -0.22 10.18
N ARG A 147 10.90 -0.11 10.60
CA ARG A 147 11.30 0.61 11.80
C ARG A 147 11.01 2.10 11.68
N ALA A 148 11.50 2.73 10.60
CA ALA A 148 11.30 4.15 10.37
C ALA A 148 9.81 4.51 10.23
N LEU A 149 9.01 3.65 9.60
CA LEU A 149 7.58 3.84 9.52
C LEU A 149 6.91 3.80 10.91
N ALA A 150 7.28 2.84 11.77
CA ALA A 150 6.67 2.66 13.09
C ALA A 150 6.96 3.83 14.05
N GLU A 151 8.06 4.56 13.86
CA GLU A 151 8.38 5.75 14.67
C GLU A 151 7.32 6.85 14.54
N GLU A 152 6.75 7.03 13.36
CA GLU A 152 5.80 8.12 13.05
C GLU A 152 4.35 7.64 12.95
N ASP A 153 4.09 6.34 12.91
CA ASP A 153 2.76 5.78 12.70
C ASP A 153 1.91 5.85 13.97
N SER A 154 0.78 6.54 13.88
CA SER A 154 -0.17 6.72 14.98
C SER A 154 -0.86 5.43 15.43
N ASP A 155 -0.86 4.39 14.61
CA ASP A 155 -1.45 3.10 14.97
C ASP A 155 -0.70 2.44 16.14
N PHE A 156 0.57 2.84 16.37
CA PHE A 156 1.36 2.41 17.51
C PHE A 156 1.26 3.32 18.74
N ASP A 157 0.48 4.39 18.70
CA ASP A 157 0.31 5.27 19.86
C ASP A 157 -0.14 4.53 21.13
N PRO A 158 -1.04 3.51 21.06
CA PRO A 158 -1.43 2.75 22.24
C PRO A 158 -0.29 2.00 22.94
N ILE A 159 0.78 1.67 22.23
CA ILE A 159 1.92 0.92 22.75
C ILE A 159 3.25 1.70 22.69
N ARG A 160 3.19 2.98 22.31
CA ARG A 160 4.38 3.81 22.11
C ARG A 160 5.25 3.95 23.35
N ASP A 161 4.65 3.91 24.53
CA ASP A 161 5.36 4.01 25.81
C ASP A 161 5.86 2.68 26.37
N GLU A 162 5.50 1.57 25.74
CA GLU A 162 5.93 0.21 26.17
C GLU A 162 7.44 0.02 25.97
N PRO A 163 8.17 -0.48 27.00
CA PRO A 163 9.62 -0.65 26.90
C PRO A 163 10.05 -1.52 25.72
N ALA A 164 9.30 -2.59 25.40
CA ALA A 164 9.61 -3.49 24.31
C ALA A 164 9.43 -2.83 22.94
N PHE A 165 8.47 -1.91 22.80
CA PHE A 165 8.30 -1.14 21.57
C PHE A 165 9.45 -0.13 21.40
N LYS A 166 9.80 0.63 22.46
CA LYS A 166 10.92 1.58 22.45
C LYS A 166 12.24 0.91 22.08
N GLU A 167 12.53 -0.23 22.72
CA GLU A 167 13.73 -1.01 22.37
C GLU A 167 13.73 -1.43 20.91
N LEU A 168 12.59 -1.85 20.38
CA LEU A 168 12.44 -2.33 19.01
C LEU A 168 12.68 -1.23 17.96
N ILE A 169 12.22 0.00 18.22
CA ILE A 169 12.41 1.15 17.31
C ILE A 169 13.69 1.96 17.61
N GLY A 170 14.43 1.61 18.66
CA GLY A 170 15.72 2.23 18.97
C GLY A 170 15.64 3.52 19.82
N LEU A 171 14.57 3.68 20.62
CA LEU A 171 14.36 4.81 21.55
C LEU A 171 14.72 4.46 22.99
#